data_93b0d19ca9494418fdf66f18b9f9d557
#
_entry.id   93b0d19ca9494418fdf66f18b9f9d557
#
_cell.length_a   1.000
_cell.length_b   1.000
_cell.length_c   1.000
_cell.angle_alpha   90.00
_cell.angle_beta   90.00
_cell.angle_gamma   90.00
#
_symmetry.space_group_name_H-M   'P 1'
#
loop_
_entity.id
_entity.type
_entity.pdbx_description
1 polymer ?
#
loop_
_entity_poly.entity_id
_entity_poly.type
_entity_poly.pdbx_seq_one_letter_code
_entity_poly.pdbx_strand_id
1 'polypeptide(L)'
;MLDDRAVRVGIVDSGYPPSLSARVVDARRFAFDDASTVQARAVEPDRVGHGSAICTTLAAAAPEAALVVTQVFEARGVTSAAQIAHAIYWLLTQRVRVINLSLGVRADRDTLRDACAAAVAQRVTVFASSPAQGAPVFPASYPGIVRVTGDARCAPGQWSWLDSAQADFGAAVSSGAPRAPAGASIACATLSGYAADWFARHPDADTAALLAHLRANAAYIGVERRSQAS
;
A
#
# COMPACT_ATOMS: atom_id res chain seq x y z
N MET A 1 10.95 20.46 -9.52
CA MET A 1 9.95 20.67 -8.45
C MET A 1 8.73 19.84 -8.86
N LEU A 2 8.22 18.98 -7.97
CA LEU A 2 6.95 18.30 -8.22
C LEU A 2 5.84 19.35 -8.26
N ASP A 3 4.89 19.18 -9.20
CA ASP A 3 3.72 20.04 -9.32
C ASP A 3 2.90 19.97 -8.04
N ASP A 4 2.43 21.09 -7.53
CA ASP A 4 1.56 21.16 -6.33
C ASP A 4 0.21 20.41 -6.56
N ARG A 5 -0.07 20.06 -7.81
CA ARG A 5 -1.21 19.23 -8.24
C ARG A 5 -0.93 17.74 -8.27
N ALA A 6 0.31 17.32 -8.03
CA ALA A 6 0.66 15.89 -8.04
C ALA A 6 -0.15 15.11 -7.00
N VAL A 7 -0.68 13.96 -7.39
CA VAL A 7 -1.37 13.06 -6.46
C VAL A 7 -0.38 12.60 -5.39
N ARG A 8 -0.72 12.85 -4.12
CA ARG A 8 0.08 12.39 -2.99
C ARG A 8 -0.29 10.98 -2.60
N VAL A 9 0.71 10.12 -2.49
CA VAL A 9 0.56 8.73 -2.06
C VAL A 9 1.27 8.53 -0.73
N GLY A 10 0.51 8.13 0.28
CA GLY A 10 1.04 7.73 1.58
C GLY A 10 1.56 6.29 1.53
N ILE A 11 2.74 6.05 2.07
CA ILE A 11 3.36 4.73 2.16
C ILE A 11 3.71 4.47 3.62
N VAL A 12 3.22 3.35 4.17
CA VAL A 12 3.51 2.92 5.55
C VAL A 12 4.40 1.69 5.46
N ASP A 13 5.71 1.87 5.69
CA ASP A 13 6.69 0.79 5.51
C ASP A 13 7.98 1.03 6.31
N SER A 14 9.10 0.45 5.89
CA SER A 14 10.42 0.54 6.55
C SER A 14 11.27 1.74 6.09
N GLY A 15 10.81 2.55 5.13
CA GLY A 15 11.52 3.70 4.61
C GLY A 15 11.49 3.79 3.08
N TYR A 16 12.45 4.49 2.49
CA TYR A 16 12.55 4.68 1.04
C TYR A 16 14.02 4.75 0.59
N PRO A 17 14.32 4.48 -0.70
CA PRO A 17 15.69 4.52 -1.20
C PRO A 17 16.12 5.96 -1.49
N PRO A 18 17.40 6.32 -1.33
CA PRO A 18 17.92 7.66 -1.65
C PRO A 18 17.64 8.13 -3.08
N SER A 19 17.55 7.19 -4.03
CA SER A 19 17.23 7.48 -5.43
C SER A 19 15.84 8.11 -5.66
N LEU A 20 14.93 7.98 -4.69
CA LEU A 20 13.59 8.57 -4.75
C LEU A 20 13.43 9.84 -3.90
N SER A 21 14.52 10.36 -3.29
CA SER A 21 14.44 11.53 -2.42
C SER A 21 13.81 12.76 -3.08
N ALA A 22 14.01 12.96 -4.38
CA ALA A 22 13.40 14.06 -5.13
C ALA A 22 11.87 13.92 -5.29
N ARG A 23 11.32 12.72 -5.07
CA ARG A 23 9.90 12.41 -5.17
C ARG A 23 9.20 12.33 -3.81
N VAL A 24 9.97 12.22 -2.72
CA VAL A 24 9.45 12.20 -1.36
C VAL A 24 9.28 13.64 -0.88
N VAL A 25 8.03 14.09 -0.76
CA VAL A 25 7.69 15.46 -0.38
C VAL A 25 7.65 15.67 1.13
N ASP A 26 7.37 14.62 1.90
CA ASP A 26 7.53 14.59 3.36
C ASP A 26 7.74 13.15 3.84
N ALA A 27 8.43 12.98 4.96
CA ALA A 27 8.64 11.68 5.57
C ALA A 27 8.78 11.77 7.09
N ARG A 28 8.21 10.78 7.80
CA ARG A 28 8.25 10.68 9.27
C ARG A 28 8.48 9.25 9.71
N ARG A 29 9.23 9.09 10.80
CA ARG A 29 9.37 7.83 11.51
C ARG A 29 8.49 7.84 12.74
N PHE A 30 7.75 6.74 12.96
CA PHE A 30 6.96 6.52 14.17
C PHE A 30 7.58 5.39 14.97
N ALA A 31 8.15 5.71 16.11
CA ALA A 31 8.85 4.76 16.98
C ALA A 31 8.45 4.99 18.44
N PHE A 32 8.55 3.95 19.24
CA PHE A 32 8.36 4.06 20.68
C PHE A 32 9.51 4.84 21.32
N ASP A 33 9.18 5.63 22.32
CA ASP A 33 10.14 6.19 23.27
C ASP A 33 10.33 5.27 24.48
N ASP A 34 11.16 5.67 25.44
CA ASP A 34 11.43 4.92 26.66
C ASP A 34 10.19 4.77 27.57
N ALA A 35 9.20 5.65 27.39
CA ALA A 35 7.91 5.59 28.09
C ALA A 35 6.87 4.73 27.35
N SER A 36 7.28 3.98 26.33
CA SER A 36 6.39 3.16 25.47
C SER A 36 5.29 3.97 24.77
N THR A 37 5.56 5.23 24.48
CA THR A 37 4.67 6.10 23.70
C THR A 37 5.19 6.24 22.27
N VAL A 38 4.30 6.18 21.27
CA VAL A 38 4.70 6.38 19.87
C VAL A 38 4.99 7.85 19.61
N GLN A 39 6.20 8.13 19.16
CA GLN A 39 6.69 9.47 18.83
C GLN A 39 7.02 9.61 17.36
N ALA A 40 6.74 10.79 16.81
CA ALA A 40 7.18 11.17 15.48
C ALA A 40 8.64 11.63 15.52
N ARG A 41 9.48 11.07 14.66
CA ARG A 41 10.91 11.35 14.57
C ARG A 41 11.33 11.56 13.11
N ALA A 42 12.56 12.05 12.90
CA ALA A 42 13.17 12.05 11.58
C ALA A 42 13.35 10.61 11.07
N VAL A 43 13.22 10.42 9.77
CA VAL A 43 13.44 9.11 9.13
C VAL A 43 14.92 8.73 9.19
N GLU A 44 15.17 7.44 9.23
CA GLU A 44 16.50 6.83 9.14
C GLU A 44 16.64 6.10 7.80
N PRO A 45 17.86 5.80 7.34
CA PRO A 45 18.07 4.95 6.17
C PRO A 45 17.31 3.63 6.30
N ASP A 46 16.65 3.19 5.23
CA ASP A 46 15.92 1.93 5.19
C ASP A 46 16.89 0.74 5.27
N ARG A 47 17.00 0.16 6.46
CA ARG A 47 17.87 -1.01 6.73
C ARG A 47 17.17 -2.34 6.45
N VAL A 48 15.85 -2.35 6.33
CA VAL A 48 15.05 -3.53 6.00
C VAL A 48 15.01 -3.75 4.50
N GLY A 49 14.95 -2.65 3.73
CA GLY A 49 14.91 -2.65 2.27
C GLY A 49 13.53 -2.91 1.68
N HIS A 50 12.55 -3.33 2.50
CA HIS A 50 11.21 -3.61 2.02
C HIS A 50 10.51 -2.33 1.55
N GLY A 51 10.51 -1.28 2.35
CA GLY A 51 9.94 0.02 1.99
C GLY A 51 10.59 0.62 0.74
N SER A 52 11.89 0.45 0.58
CA SER A 52 12.61 0.87 -0.63
C SER A 52 12.08 0.16 -1.89
N ALA A 53 11.82 -1.12 -1.80
CA ALA A 53 11.24 -1.89 -2.90
C ALA A 53 9.78 -1.47 -3.19
N ILE A 54 8.97 -1.24 -2.14
CA ILE A 54 7.59 -0.75 -2.26
C ILE A 54 7.56 0.62 -2.91
N CYS A 55 8.36 1.57 -2.43
CA CYS A 55 8.45 2.92 -3.02
C CYS A 55 8.87 2.87 -4.49
N THR A 56 9.86 2.04 -4.84
CA THR A 56 10.34 1.88 -6.22
C THR A 56 9.25 1.31 -7.12
N THR A 57 8.55 0.27 -6.67
CA THR A 57 7.45 -0.36 -7.42
C THR A 57 6.31 0.62 -7.66
N LEU A 58 5.87 1.32 -6.62
CA LEU A 58 4.81 2.31 -6.70
C LEU A 58 5.21 3.47 -7.61
N ALA A 59 6.43 3.98 -7.46
CA ALA A 59 6.95 5.07 -8.27
C ALA A 59 7.06 4.72 -9.77
N ALA A 60 7.33 3.46 -10.09
CA ALA A 60 7.33 2.99 -11.47
C ALA A 60 5.91 2.96 -12.07
N ALA A 61 4.89 2.61 -11.27
CA ALA A 61 3.49 2.58 -11.70
C ALA A 61 2.83 3.97 -11.75
N ALA A 62 3.35 4.95 -10.97
CA ALA A 62 2.87 6.34 -10.94
C ALA A 62 4.06 7.32 -11.03
N PRO A 63 4.63 7.56 -12.22
CA PRO A 63 5.84 8.38 -12.38
C PRO A 63 5.70 9.81 -11.84
N GLU A 64 4.52 10.40 -11.89
CA GLU A 64 4.26 11.79 -11.48
C GLU A 64 3.73 11.94 -10.05
N ALA A 65 3.49 10.83 -9.32
CA ALA A 65 2.96 10.90 -7.97
C ALA A 65 4.01 11.43 -6.97
N ALA A 66 3.58 12.24 -6.02
CA ALA A 66 4.37 12.69 -4.88
C ALA A 66 4.26 11.67 -3.74
N LEU A 67 5.38 11.24 -3.20
CA LEU A 67 5.42 10.23 -2.14
C LEU A 67 5.48 10.89 -0.77
N VAL A 68 4.65 10.40 0.15
CA VAL A 68 4.68 10.75 1.57
C VAL A 68 4.96 9.46 2.34
N VAL A 69 6.14 9.35 2.93
CA VAL A 69 6.61 8.07 3.47
C VAL A 69 6.60 8.08 4.99
N THR A 70 6.03 7.03 5.57
CA THR A 70 6.12 6.79 7.01
C THR A 70 6.92 5.52 7.28
N GLN A 71 7.93 5.66 8.14
CA GLN A 71 8.77 4.56 8.58
C GLN A 71 8.25 4.06 9.93
N VAL A 72 7.72 2.84 9.93
CA VAL A 72 7.11 2.20 11.12
C VAL A 72 7.80 0.92 11.54
N PHE A 73 8.68 0.37 10.70
CA PHE A 73 9.44 -0.83 11.03
C PHE A 73 10.74 -0.48 11.74
N GLU A 74 11.03 -1.21 12.81
CA GLU A 74 12.33 -1.22 13.44
C GLU A 74 13.32 -2.12 12.66
N ALA A 75 14.61 -2.03 13.01
CA ALA A 75 15.71 -2.72 12.29
C ALA A 75 15.51 -4.25 12.13
N ARG A 76 14.65 -4.87 12.96
CA ARG A 76 14.32 -6.30 12.88
C ARG A 76 13.07 -6.59 12.03
N GLY A 77 12.52 -5.60 11.33
CA GLY A 77 11.29 -5.76 10.55
C GLY A 77 10.03 -5.92 11.43
N VAL A 78 10.06 -5.43 12.66
CA VAL A 78 8.93 -5.48 13.60
C VAL A 78 8.23 -4.12 13.62
N THR A 79 6.91 -4.15 13.64
CA THR A 79 6.05 -2.96 13.82
C THR A 79 4.87 -3.31 14.71
N SER A 80 4.13 -2.31 15.16
CA SER A 80 2.93 -2.45 15.97
C SER A 80 1.73 -1.76 15.34
N ALA A 81 0.52 -2.19 15.72
CA ALA A 81 -0.72 -1.53 15.30
C ALA A 81 -0.75 -0.04 15.70
N ALA A 82 -0.18 0.32 16.85
CA ALA A 82 -0.11 1.70 17.31
C ALA A 82 0.79 2.56 16.40
N GLN A 83 1.97 2.07 16.00
CA GLN A 83 2.84 2.78 15.06
C GLN A 83 2.18 3.00 13.71
N ILE A 84 1.51 1.95 13.19
CA ILE A 84 0.78 2.02 11.91
C ILE A 84 -0.37 3.02 12.01
N ALA A 85 -1.14 3.02 13.11
CA ALA A 85 -2.23 3.95 13.33
C ALA A 85 -1.76 5.42 13.37
N HIS A 86 -0.68 5.71 14.11
CA HIS A 86 -0.09 7.06 14.14
C HIS A 86 0.40 7.50 12.75
N ALA A 87 1.00 6.58 11.99
CA ALA A 87 1.40 6.84 10.62
C ALA A 87 0.21 7.19 9.72
N ILE A 88 -0.89 6.43 9.81
CA ILE A 88 -2.11 6.71 9.03
C ILE A 88 -2.67 8.08 9.41
N TYR A 89 -2.85 8.39 10.70
CA TYR A 89 -3.37 9.70 11.12
C TYR A 89 -2.49 10.85 10.63
N TRP A 90 -1.17 10.70 10.68
CA TRP A 90 -0.27 11.72 10.15
C TRP A 90 -0.41 11.85 8.63
N LEU A 91 -0.50 10.76 7.88
CA LEU A 91 -0.72 10.80 6.44
C LEU A 91 -2.00 11.55 6.05
N LEU A 92 -3.06 11.45 6.85
CA LEU A 92 -4.30 12.20 6.62
C LEU A 92 -4.07 13.72 6.70
N THR A 93 -3.14 14.19 7.55
CA THR A 93 -2.76 15.61 7.59
C THR A 93 -1.98 16.05 6.35
N GLN A 94 -1.37 15.11 5.61
CA GLN A 94 -0.57 15.37 4.41
C GLN A 94 -1.40 15.42 3.12
N ARG A 95 -2.73 15.32 3.20
CA ARG A 95 -3.65 15.35 2.06
C ARG A 95 -3.35 14.25 1.02
N VAL A 96 -2.98 13.06 1.47
CA VAL A 96 -2.77 11.93 0.58
C VAL A 96 -4.10 11.46 -0.03
N ARG A 97 -4.06 11.06 -1.28
CA ARG A 97 -5.23 10.52 -2.01
C ARG A 97 -5.31 9.00 -1.94
N VAL A 98 -4.16 8.36 -1.85
CA VAL A 98 -3.99 6.92 -1.76
C VAL A 98 -3.07 6.60 -0.58
N ILE A 99 -3.36 5.54 0.15
CA ILE A 99 -2.45 4.96 1.15
C ILE A 99 -2.15 3.52 0.77
N ASN A 100 -0.86 3.17 0.73
CA ASN A 100 -0.37 1.81 0.56
C ASN A 100 0.09 1.23 1.91
N LEU A 101 -0.50 0.09 2.28
CA LEU A 101 -0.18 -0.69 3.48
C LEU A 101 0.31 -2.08 3.06
N SER A 102 1.59 -2.16 2.62
CA SER A 102 2.21 -3.43 2.21
C SER A 102 2.69 -4.24 3.42
N LEU A 103 1.84 -4.33 4.43
CA LEU A 103 2.10 -4.98 5.71
C LEU A 103 0.83 -5.61 6.28
N GLY A 104 1.00 -6.46 7.30
CA GLY A 104 -0.14 -7.05 7.99
C GLY A 104 0.20 -7.45 9.44
N VAL A 105 -0.75 -7.26 10.34
CA VAL A 105 -0.71 -7.77 11.71
C VAL A 105 -1.78 -8.85 11.89
N ARG A 106 -1.50 -9.86 12.72
CA ARG A 106 -2.40 -11.01 12.88
C ARG A 106 -3.60 -10.72 13.78
N ALA A 107 -3.43 -9.81 14.73
CA ALA A 107 -4.47 -9.50 15.70
C ALA A 107 -5.18 -8.21 15.32
N ASP A 108 -6.51 -8.25 15.37
CA ASP A 108 -7.33 -7.05 15.31
C ASP A 108 -7.01 -6.11 16.49
N ARG A 109 -6.91 -4.81 16.23
CA ARG A 109 -6.62 -3.78 17.21
C ARG A 109 -7.48 -2.56 16.93
N ASP A 110 -8.22 -2.10 17.93
CA ASP A 110 -9.13 -0.95 17.80
C ASP A 110 -8.42 0.29 17.28
N THR A 111 -7.24 0.59 17.79
CA THR A 111 -6.45 1.76 17.34
C THR A 111 -6.16 1.75 15.84
N LEU A 112 -5.84 0.58 15.27
CA LEU A 112 -5.59 0.45 13.84
C LEU A 112 -6.89 0.47 13.03
N ARG A 113 -7.94 -0.15 13.55
CA ARG A 113 -9.28 -0.13 12.93
C ARG A 113 -9.80 1.29 12.81
N ASP A 114 -9.71 2.06 13.90
CA ASP A 114 -10.17 3.45 13.95
C ASP A 114 -9.38 4.35 12.98
N ALA A 115 -8.07 4.18 12.90
CA ALA A 115 -7.24 4.92 11.95
C ALA A 115 -7.60 4.61 10.48
N CYS A 116 -7.85 3.34 10.17
CA CYS A 116 -8.32 2.93 8.84
C CYS A 116 -9.72 3.49 8.53
N ALA A 117 -10.64 3.43 9.49
CA ALA A 117 -11.98 4.02 9.35
C ALA A 117 -11.92 5.54 9.12
N ALA A 118 -11.03 6.25 9.82
CA ALA A 118 -10.81 7.67 9.61
C ALA A 118 -10.29 7.98 8.20
N ALA A 119 -9.39 7.16 7.65
CA ALA A 119 -8.90 7.32 6.29
C ALA A 119 -10.03 7.13 5.25
N VAL A 120 -10.84 6.10 5.41
CA VAL A 120 -12.00 5.83 4.55
C VAL A 120 -13.02 6.96 4.64
N ALA A 121 -13.32 7.46 5.84
CA ALA A 121 -14.25 8.57 6.06
C ALA A 121 -13.76 9.87 5.40
N GLN A 122 -12.46 10.08 5.29
CA GLN A 122 -11.86 11.21 4.57
C GLN A 122 -11.70 10.95 3.05
N ARG A 123 -12.33 9.89 2.53
CA ARG A 123 -12.29 9.50 1.11
C ARG A 123 -10.89 9.19 0.58
N VAL A 124 -9.97 8.80 1.46
CA VAL A 124 -8.66 8.26 1.05
C VAL A 124 -8.84 6.82 0.63
N THR A 125 -8.34 6.45 -0.55
CA THR A 125 -8.34 5.06 -1.00
C THR A 125 -7.18 4.32 -0.34
N VAL A 126 -7.50 3.32 0.48
CA VAL A 126 -6.49 2.55 1.22
C VAL A 126 -6.38 1.15 0.63
N PHE A 127 -5.18 0.81 0.16
CA PHE A 127 -4.83 -0.52 -0.29
C PHE A 127 -4.02 -1.23 0.79
N ALA A 128 -4.35 -2.49 1.04
CA ALA A 128 -3.58 -3.32 1.96
C ALA A 128 -3.27 -4.70 1.36
N SER A 129 -2.04 -5.15 1.58
CA SER A 129 -1.64 -6.49 1.16
C SER A 129 -2.37 -7.56 1.98
N SER A 130 -2.89 -8.57 1.27
CA SER A 130 -3.57 -9.72 1.85
C SER A 130 -2.88 -11.01 1.39
N PRO A 131 -2.69 -11.99 2.27
CA PRO A 131 -2.14 -13.28 1.84
C PRO A 131 -3.12 -13.97 0.89
N ALA A 132 -2.60 -14.70 -0.10
CA ALA A 132 -3.43 -15.45 -1.04
C ALA A 132 -4.23 -16.58 -0.35
N GLN A 133 -3.75 -17.06 0.77
CA GLN A 133 -4.35 -18.12 1.59
C GLN A 133 -4.06 -17.91 3.07
N GLY A 134 -4.86 -18.51 3.94
CA GLY A 134 -4.64 -18.50 5.38
C GLY A 134 -5.62 -17.62 6.15
N ALA A 135 -5.28 -17.31 7.39
CA ALA A 135 -6.11 -16.48 8.25
C ALA A 135 -6.14 -15.01 7.78
N PRO A 136 -7.24 -14.29 8.04
CA PRO A 136 -7.32 -12.86 7.80
C PRO A 136 -6.19 -12.10 8.48
N VAL A 137 -5.71 -11.04 7.82
CA VAL A 137 -4.72 -10.11 8.38
C VAL A 137 -5.29 -8.69 8.40
N PHE A 138 -4.79 -7.89 9.32
CA PHE A 138 -5.19 -6.49 9.45
C PHE A 138 -4.02 -5.59 9.03
N PRO A 139 -4.29 -4.48 8.33
CA PRO A 139 -5.60 -3.83 8.13
C PRO A 139 -6.42 -4.35 6.93
N ALA A 140 -5.95 -5.30 6.13
CA ALA A 140 -6.65 -5.76 4.93
C ALA A 140 -8.11 -6.20 5.20
N SER A 141 -8.38 -6.76 6.38
CA SER A 141 -9.74 -7.25 6.74
C SER A 141 -10.68 -6.16 7.28
N TYR A 142 -10.26 -4.90 7.36
CA TYR A 142 -11.16 -3.84 7.82
C TYR A 142 -12.09 -3.35 6.70
N PRO A 143 -13.32 -2.92 7.04
CA PRO A 143 -14.26 -2.37 6.06
C PRO A 143 -13.68 -1.18 5.29
N GLY A 144 -13.92 -1.13 3.99
CA GLY A 144 -13.50 -0.03 3.12
C GLY A 144 -12.02 -0.09 2.68
N ILE A 145 -11.26 -1.06 3.16
CA ILE A 145 -9.88 -1.31 2.71
C ILE A 145 -9.90 -2.19 1.47
N VAL A 146 -9.15 -1.80 0.45
CA VAL A 146 -9.00 -2.58 -0.79
C VAL A 146 -7.93 -3.65 -0.58
N ARG A 147 -8.34 -4.90 -0.58
CA ARG A 147 -7.46 -6.06 -0.34
C ARG A 147 -6.77 -6.48 -1.62
N VAL A 148 -5.44 -6.53 -1.59
CA VAL A 148 -4.65 -6.91 -2.77
C VAL A 148 -3.73 -8.09 -2.45
N THR A 149 -3.73 -9.09 -3.32
CA THR A 149 -2.80 -10.21 -3.25
C THR A 149 -1.96 -10.35 -4.53
N GLY A 150 -0.97 -11.22 -4.51
CA GLY A 150 -0.23 -11.59 -5.72
C GLY A 150 -1.06 -12.53 -6.61
N ASP A 151 -1.06 -12.26 -7.91
CA ASP A 151 -1.65 -13.15 -8.92
C ASP A 151 -0.61 -13.44 -10.01
N ALA A 152 -0.13 -14.67 -10.06
CA ALA A 152 0.92 -15.08 -10.99
C ALA A 152 0.48 -15.08 -12.47
N ARG A 153 -0.83 -14.98 -12.74
CA ARG A 153 -1.36 -14.82 -14.11
C ARG A 153 -1.09 -13.42 -14.67
N CYS A 154 -0.99 -12.43 -13.78
CA CYS A 154 -0.80 -11.04 -14.17
C CYS A 154 0.64 -10.76 -14.60
N ALA A 155 0.81 -10.28 -15.80
CA ALA A 155 2.05 -9.64 -16.25
C ALA A 155 2.20 -8.23 -15.64
N PRO A 156 3.39 -7.60 -15.69
CA PRO A 156 3.53 -6.20 -15.35
C PRO A 156 2.52 -5.33 -16.12
N GLY A 157 1.82 -4.44 -15.41
CA GLY A 157 0.76 -3.64 -16.00
C GLY A 157 -0.63 -4.28 -15.99
N GLN A 158 -0.76 -5.50 -15.52
CA GLN A 158 -2.04 -6.21 -15.43
C GLN A 158 -2.46 -6.41 -13.97
N TRP A 159 -3.76 -6.49 -13.77
CA TRP A 159 -4.38 -6.90 -12.52
C TRP A 159 -5.57 -7.82 -12.78
N SER A 160 -5.99 -8.51 -11.74
CA SER A 160 -7.18 -9.36 -11.74
C SER A 160 -8.22 -8.83 -10.76
N TRP A 161 -9.50 -8.98 -11.08
CA TRP A 161 -10.59 -8.83 -10.13
C TRP A 161 -10.93 -10.20 -9.57
N LEU A 162 -10.56 -10.45 -8.32
CA LEU A 162 -10.68 -11.77 -7.68
C LEU A 162 -12.02 -11.99 -7.02
N ASP A 163 -12.60 -10.95 -6.39
CA ASP A 163 -13.85 -10.98 -5.65
C ASP A 163 -13.92 -12.19 -4.70
N SER A 164 -12.88 -12.38 -3.93
CA SER A 164 -12.72 -13.54 -3.05
C SER A 164 -12.76 -13.16 -1.57
N ALA A 165 -12.90 -14.15 -0.71
CA ALA A 165 -12.79 -13.94 0.73
C ALA A 165 -11.41 -13.38 1.16
N GLN A 166 -10.36 -13.66 0.38
CA GLN A 166 -8.98 -13.25 0.69
C GLN A 166 -8.62 -11.89 0.13
N ALA A 167 -9.04 -11.58 -1.10
CA ALA A 167 -8.66 -10.34 -1.77
C ALA A 167 -9.71 -9.89 -2.78
N ASP A 168 -9.82 -8.58 -2.95
CA ASP A 168 -10.66 -7.95 -3.95
C ASP A 168 -9.97 -7.99 -5.33
N PHE A 169 -8.66 -7.74 -5.33
CA PHE A 169 -7.83 -7.71 -6.54
C PHE A 169 -6.55 -8.51 -6.38
N GLY A 170 -5.99 -8.91 -7.50
CA GLY A 170 -4.65 -9.44 -7.64
C GLY A 170 -3.83 -8.60 -8.61
N ALA A 171 -2.51 -8.60 -8.47
CA ALA A 171 -1.61 -7.99 -9.44
C ALA A 171 -0.32 -8.81 -9.55
N ALA A 172 0.56 -8.44 -10.50
CA ALA A 172 1.81 -9.13 -10.72
C ALA A 172 2.60 -9.30 -9.41
N VAL A 173 3.08 -10.50 -9.16
CA VAL A 173 3.80 -10.86 -7.92
C VAL A 173 5.22 -10.28 -7.86
N SER A 174 5.76 -9.80 -8.98
CA SER A 174 7.12 -9.26 -9.09
C SER A 174 7.13 -8.07 -10.03
N SER A 175 8.02 -7.12 -9.78
CA SER A 175 8.29 -6.00 -10.69
C SER A 175 9.04 -6.40 -11.97
N GLY A 176 9.44 -7.67 -12.10
CA GLY A 176 10.22 -8.19 -13.23
C GLY A 176 11.73 -7.95 -13.13
N ALA A 177 12.22 -7.19 -12.15
CA ALA A 177 13.66 -7.01 -11.95
C ALA A 177 14.29 -8.26 -11.30
N PRO A 178 15.53 -8.66 -11.72
CA PRO A 178 16.23 -9.78 -11.12
C PRO A 178 16.39 -9.59 -9.60
N ARG A 179 16.04 -10.62 -8.80
CA ARG A 179 16.10 -10.61 -7.33
C ARG A 179 15.23 -9.56 -6.65
N ALA A 180 14.22 -8.98 -7.34
CA ALA A 180 13.25 -8.09 -6.73
C ALA A 180 12.41 -8.85 -5.68
N PRO A 181 12.00 -8.19 -4.60
CA PRO A 181 10.98 -8.74 -3.72
C PRO A 181 9.74 -9.15 -4.51
N ALA A 182 9.08 -10.20 -4.05
CA ALA A 182 7.89 -10.73 -4.71
C ALA A 182 6.77 -10.96 -3.69
N GLY A 183 5.54 -11.07 -4.20
CA GLY A 183 4.36 -11.41 -3.40
C GLY A 183 3.33 -10.31 -3.27
N ALA A 184 2.43 -10.47 -2.29
CA ALA A 184 1.27 -9.58 -2.10
C ALA A 184 1.66 -8.11 -1.86
N SER A 185 2.78 -7.85 -1.20
CA SER A 185 3.27 -6.49 -0.94
C SER A 185 3.61 -5.73 -2.22
N ILE A 186 4.27 -6.40 -3.19
CA ILE A 186 4.60 -5.83 -4.50
C ILE A 186 3.33 -5.61 -5.32
N ALA A 187 2.41 -6.58 -5.33
CA ALA A 187 1.12 -6.44 -5.99
C ALA A 187 0.32 -5.25 -5.43
N CYS A 188 0.31 -5.09 -4.11
CA CYS A 188 -0.34 -3.97 -3.42
C CYS A 188 0.27 -2.62 -3.84
N ALA A 189 1.60 -2.51 -3.84
CA ALA A 189 2.31 -1.31 -4.26
C ALA A 189 2.05 -0.97 -5.74
N THR A 190 2.03 -1.97 -6.61
CA THR A 190 1.73 -1.82 -8.04
C THR A 190 0.32 -1.25 -8.22
N LEU A 191 -0.68 -1.85 -7.58
CA LEU A 191 -2.07 -1.41 -7.73
C LEU A 191 -2.32 -0.04 -7.08
N SER A 192 -1.64 0.27 -5.96
CA SER A 192 -1.64 1.61 -5.35
C SER A 192 -1.08 2.67 -6.29
N GLY A 193 -0.01 2.34 -7.01
CA GLY A 193 0.56 3.22 -8.04
C GLY A 193 -0.41 3.44 -9.19
N TYR A 194 -1.02 2.40 -9.74
CA TYR A 194 -2.05 2.54 -10.78
C TYR A 194 -3.22 3.41 -10.34
N ALA A 195 -3.66 3.26 -9.09
CA ALA A 195 -4.71 4.10 -8.54
C ALA A 195 -4.30 5.57 -8.49
N ALA A 196 -3.06 5.86 -8.10
CA ALA A 196 -2.54 7.22 -8.05
C ALA A 196 -2.44 7.85 -9.45
N ASP A 197 -1.92 7.11 -10.43
CA ASP A 197 -1.85 7.54 -11.82
C ASP A 197 -3.25 7.75 -12.43
N TRP A 198 -4.20 6.88 -12.08
CA TRP A 198 -5.59 7.05 -12.51
C TRP A 198 -6.23 8.30 -11.90
N PHE A 199 -6.05 8.57 -10.59
CA PHE A 199 -6.55 9.78 -9.95
C PHE A 199 -5.91 11.06 -10.51
N ALA A 200 -4.65 11.03 -10.94
CA ALA A 200 -4.02 12.17 -11.59
C ALA A 200 -4.74 12.57 -12.87
N ARG A 201 -5.30 11.59 -13.58
CA ARG A 201 -6.10 11.81 -14.81
C ARG A 201 -7.59 12.04 -14.54
N HIS A 202 -8.06 11.71 -13.32
CA HIS A 202 -9.47 11.83 -12.91
C HIS A 202 -9.56 12.48 -11.52
N PRO A 203 -9.22 13.77 -11.38
CA PRO A 203 -9.07 14.43 -10.07
C PRO A 203 -10.36 14.49 -9.25
N ASP A 204 -11.51 14.55 -9.89
CA ASP A 204 -12.83 14.63 -9.24
C ASP A 204 -13.45 13.26 -8.92
N ALA A 205 -12.82 12.18 -9.40
CA ALA A 205 -13.32 10.83 -9.16
C ALA A 205 -13.13 10.40 -7.70
N ASP A 206 -14.02 9.51 -7.22
CA ASP A 206 -13.93 8.92 -5.89
C ASP A 206 -13.40 7.46 -5.93
N THR A 207 -13.28 6.87 -4.75
CA THR A 207 -12.85 5.46 -4.62
C THR A 207 -13.81 4.51 -5.33
N ALA A 208 -15.12 4.78 -5.34
CA ALA A 208 -16.10 3.91 -5.99
C ALA A 208 -15.90 3.89 -7.51
N ALA A 209 -15.65 5.06 -8.11
CA ALA A 209 -15.35 5.20 -9.53
C ALA A 209 -14.04 4.47 -9.91
N LEU A 210 -12.99 4.61 -9.08
CA LEU A 210 -11.74 3.87 -9.26
C LEU A 210 -11.98 2.35 -9.22
N LEU A 211 -12.72 1.85 -8.23
CA LEU A 211 -12.99 0.41 -8.10
C LEU A 211 -13.82 -0.12 -9.26
N ALA A 212 -14.78 0.66 -9.77
CA ALA A 212 -15.52 0.32 -10.98
C ALA A 212 -14.59 0.22 -12.20
N HIS A 213 -13.67 1.18 -12.36
CA HIS A 213 -12.66 1.16 -13.40
C HIS A 213 -11.74 -0.07 -13.29
N LEU A 214 -11.23 -0.37 -12.10
CA LEU A 214 -10.36 -1.53 -11.88
C LEU A 214 -11.07 -2.85 -12.20
N ARG A 215 -12.35 -2.99 -11.85
CA ARG A 215 -13.14 -4.19 -12.19
C ARG A 215 -13.35 -4.34 -13.69
N ALA A 216 -13.71 -3.25 -14.36
CA ALA A 216 -14.01 -3.26 -15.80
C ALA A 216 -12.78 -3.54 -16.67
N ASN A 217 -11.57 -3.21 -16.18
CA ASN A 217 -10.32 -3.34 -16.92
C ASN A 217 -9.41 -4.46 -16.38
N ALA A 218 -9.92 -5.33 -15.54
CA ALA A 218 -9.17 -6.48 -15.04
C ALA A 218 -8.84 -7.46 -16.17
N ALA A 219 -7.58 -7.87 -16.26
CA ALA A 219 -7.13 -8.86 -17.24
C ALA A 219 -7.67 -10.27 -16.95
N TYR A 220 -7.96 -10.54 -15.69
CA TYR A 220 -8.52 -11.82 -15.24
C TYR A 220 -9.64 -11.58 -14.24
N ILE A 221 -10.67 -12.44 -14.28
CA ILE A 221 -11.81 -12.41 -13.36
C ILE A 221 -11.84 -13.71 -12.56
N GLY A 222 -12.03 -13.59 -11.23
CA GLY A 222 -12.07 -14.70 -10.30
C GLY A 222 -10.70 -15.29 -9.99
N VAL A 223 -10.67 -16.18 -9.01
CA VAL A 223 -9.44 -16.87 -8.58
C VAL A 223 -8.94 -17.86 -9.64
N GLU A 224 -7.63 -18.07 -9.68
CA GLU A 224 -7.04 -19.09 -10.53
C GLU A 224 -7.61 -20.48 -10.18
N ARG A 225 -8.21 -21.14 -11.17
CA ARG A 225 -8.60 -22.55 -11.06
C ARG A 225 -7.48 -23.40 -11.66
N ARG A 226 -6.62 -23.96 -10.81
CA ARG A 226 -5.67 -24.97 -11.27
C ARG A 226 -6.49 -26.18 -11.70
N SER A 227 -6.43 -26.52 -13.00
CA SER A 227 -6.90 -27.82 -13.44
C SER A 227 -6.07 -28.88 -12.71
N GLN A 228 -6.71 -29.73 -11.93
CA GLN A 228 -6.05 -30.92 -11.43
C GLN A 228 -5.64 -31.72 -12.70
N ALA A 229 -4.35 -31.75 -12.95
CA ALA A 229 -3.82 -32.68 -13.95
C ALA A 229 -4.14 -34.07 -13.44
N SER A 230 -4.97 -34.79 -14.23
CA SER A 230 -5.31 -36.21 -14.03
C SER A 230 -4.09 -37.07 -14.24
#